data_84f1e87c45ef4991321087af73823970
#
_entry.id   84f1e87c45ef4991321087af73823970
#
_cell.length_a   1.000
_cell.length_b   1.000
_cell.length_c   1.000
_cell.angle_alpha   90.00
_cell.angle_beta   90.00
_cell.angle_gamma   90.00
#
_symmetry.space_group_name_H-M   'P 1'
#
loop_
_entity.id
_entity.type
_entity.pdbx_description
1 polymer ?
#
loop_
_entity_poly.entity_id
_entity_poly.type
_entity_poly.pdbx_seq_one_letter_code
_entity_poly.pdbx_strand_id
1 'polypeptide(L)' 'MQSLLQVLREGALEIVLKHRGDAYRVIYAVKIGEDIWVIHVFQKKSKKGIKTPQMEIDLIRDRLKRLKEALQ' A
#
# COMPACT_ATOMS: atom_id res chain seq x y z
N MET A 1 -9.58 13.12 5.36
CA MET A 1 -9.09 11.73 5.26
C MET A 1 -8.44 11.47 3.92
N GLN A 2 -7.29 10.83 3.93
CA GLN A 2 -6.64 10.44 2.67
C GLN A 2 -7.26 9.16 2.13
N SER A 3 -7.40 9.09 0.81
CA SER A 3 -7.75 7.84 0.13
C SER A 3 -6.47 7.06 -0.16
N LEU A 4 -6.62 5.78 -0.48
CA LEU A 4 -5.47 4.98 -0.89
C LEU A 4 -4.78 5.58 -2.12
N LEU A 5 -5.57 6.10 -3.06
CA LEU A 5 -5.02 6.71 -4.26
C LEU A 5 -4.12 7.90 -3.93
N GLN A 6 -4.52 8.73 -2.96
CA GLN A 6 -3.70 9.85 -2.53
C GLN A 6 -2.38 9.40 -1.91
N VAL A 7 -2.42 8.35 -1.10
CA VAL A 7 -1.21 7.79 -0.49
C VAL A 7 -0.29 7.22 -1.58
N LEU A 8 -0.85 6.53 -2.57
CA LEU A 8 -0.06 5.97 -3.66
C LEU A 8 0.65 7.06 -4.46
N ARG A 9 0.05 8.24 -4.59
CA ARG A 9 0.69 9.37 -5.27
C ARG A 9 1.92 9.90 -4.54
N GLU A 10 2.10 9.52 -3.28
CA GLU A 10 3.25 9.94 -2.49
C GLU A 10 4.48 9.05 -2.71
N GLY A 11 4.42 8.15 -3.66
CA GLY A 11 5.57 7.34 -4.05
C GLY A 11 5.41 5.84 -3.84
N ALA A 12 4.19 5.39 -3.62
CA ALA A 12 3.91 3.97 -3.48
C ALA A 12 3.14 3.45 -4.69
N LEU A 13 3.23 2.16 -4.93
CA LEU A 13 2.53 1.47 -6.00
C LEU A 13 1.77 0.29 -5.42
N GLU A 14 0.76 -0.14 -6.14
CA GLU A 14 -0.08 -1.26 -5.73
C GLU A 14 -0.04 -2.37 -6.77
N ILE A 15 0.11 -3.60 -6.30
CA ILE A 15 -0.08 -4.79 -7.12
C ILE A 15 -1.20 -5.61 -6.49
N VAL A 16 -2.11 -6.11 -7.32
CA VAL A 16 -3.12 -7.05 -6.86
C VAL A 16 -2.70 -8.45 -7.27
N LEU A 17 -2.53 -9.32 -6.28
CA LEU A 17 -2.19 -10.71 -6.51
C LEU A 17 -3.40 -11.58 -6.20
N LYS A 18 -3.68 -12.52 -7.10
CA LYS A 18 -4.76 -13.48 -6.88
C LYS A 18 -4.18 -14.86 -6.62
N HIS A 19 -4.67 -15.51 -5.59
CA HIS A 19 -4.24 -16.85 -5.23
C HIS A 19 -5.41 -17.63 -4.67
N ARG A 20 -5.75 -18.73 -5.31
CA ARG A 20 -6.82 -19.64 -4.87
C ARG A 20 -8.15 -18.95 -4.58
N GLY A 21 -8.55 -18.01 -5.45
CA GLY A 21 -9.80 -17.29 -5.28
C GLY A 21 -9.73 -16.08 -4.37
N ASP A 22 -8.63 -15.88 -3.67
CA ASP A 22 -8.42 -14.71 -2.83
C ASP A 22 -7.60 -13.65 -3.57
N ALA A 23 -7.86 -12.40 -3.25
CA ALA A 23 -7.10 -11.29 -3.78
C ALA A 23 -6.32 -10.60 -2.65
N TYR A 24 -5.05 -10.33 -2.91
CA TYR A 24 -4.18 -9.65 -1.95
C TYR A 24 -3.66 -8.38 -2.61
N ARG A 25 -3.60 -7.31 -1.83
CA ARG A 25 -3.00 -6.07 -2.28
C ARG A 25 -1.61 -5.92 -1.66
N VAL A 26 -0.62 -5.71 -2.52
CA VAL A 26 0.75 -5.47 -2.10
C VAL A 26 1.07 -4.02 -2.38
N ILE A 27 1.38 -3.27 -1.35
CA ILE A 27 1.77 -1.86 -1.46
C ILE A 27 3.28 -1.81 -1.32
N TYR A 28 3.93 -1.23 -2.29
CA TYR A 28 5.39 -1.15 -2.27
C TYR A 28 5.87 0.22 -2.74
N ALA A 29 7.05 0.59 -2.30
CA ALA A 29 7.71 1.81 -2.71
C ALA A 29 8.88 1.47 -3.62
N VAL A 30 8.99 2.20 -4.71
CA VAL A 30 10.06 2.05 -5.68
C VAL A 30 10.93 3.29 -5.64
N LYS A 31 12.23 3.11 -5.81
CA LYS A 31 13.20 4.19 -5.92
C LYS A 31 13.41 4.99 -4.64
N ILE A 32 13.24 4.37 -3.50
CA ILE A 32 13.78 4.92 -2.27
C ILE A 32 15.15 4.27 -2.12
N GLY A 33 16.20 5.01 -2.47
CA GLY A 33 17.49 4.41 -2.71
C GLY A 33 17.47 3.65 -4.03
N GLU A 34 18.05 2.47 -4.10
CA GLU A 34 18.03 1.62 -5.29
C GLU A 34 17.18 0.36 -5.09
N ASP A 35 16.46 0.28 -3.98
CA ASP A 35 15.74 -0.91 -3.60
C ASP A 35 14.24 -0.75 -3.74
N ILE A 36 13.57 -1.90 -3.83
CA ILE A 36 12.12 -1.95 -3.77
C ILE A 36 11.74 -2.37 -2.35
N TRP A 37 10.88 -1.59 -1.72
CA TRP A 37 10.47 -1.82 -0.34
C TRP A 37 9.00 -2.21 -0.31
N VAL A 38 8.69 -3.38 0.24
CA VAL A 38 7.30 -3.78 0.48
C VAL A 38 6.84 -3.09 1.76
N ILE A 39 5.82 -2.26 1.63
CA ILE A 39 5.32 -1.47 2.75
C ILE A 39 4.25 -2.23 3.51
N HIS A 40 3.34 -2.85 2.78
CA HIS A 40 2.19 -3.50 3.41
C HIS A 40 1.56 -4.51 2.46
N VAL A 41 1.07 -5.60 3.01
CA VAL A 41 0.32 -6.61 2.27
C VAL A 41 -0.95 -6.87 3.04
N PHE A 42 -2.09 -6.82 2.38
CA PHE A 42 -3.35 -7.14 3.03
C PHE A 42 -4.30 -7.83 2.06
N GLN A 43 -5.18 -8.64 2.63
CA GLN A 43 -6.17 -9.35 1.84
C GLN A 43 -7.31 -8.42 1.46
N LYS A 44 -7.64 -8.40 0.19
CA LYS A 44 -8.78 -7.64 -0.31
C LYS A 44 -10.05 -8.45 -0.06
N LYS A 45 -10.71 -8.19 1.04
CA LYS A 45 -12.01 -8.79 1.34
C LYS A 45 -13.10 -7.95 0.71
N SER A 46 -13.09 -7.84 -0.60
CA SER A 46 -14.10 -7.01 -1.23
C SER A 46 -15.24 -7.84 -1.76
N LYS A 47 -16.39 -7.54 -1.25
CA LYS A 47 -17.63 -7.77 -1.93
C LYS A 47 -17.98 -6.43 -2.56
N LYS A 48 -18.10 -6.40 -3.88
CA LYS A 48 -18.61 -5.26 -4.66
C LYS A 48 -18.21 -3.85 -4.19
N GLY A 49 -17.18 -3.30 -4.78
CA GLY A 49 -16.88 -1.87 -4.69
C GLY A 49 -16.50 -1.37 -3.30
N ILE A 50 -16.09 -2.25 -2.43
CA ILE A 50 -15.69 -1.85 -1.09
C ILE A 50 -14.35 -1.12 -1.17
N LYS A 51 -14.33 0.08 -0.61
CA LYS A 51 -13.12 0.87 -0.51
C LYS A 51 -12.14 0.21 0.45
N THR A 52 -10.86 0.47 0.23
CA THR A 52 -9.84 0.07 1.19
C THR A 52 -10.18 0.66 2.56
N PRO A 53 -10.19 -0.15 3.63
CA PRO A 53 -10.46 0.39 4.97
C PRO A 53 -9.50 1.49 5.34
N GLN A 54 -10.01 2.52 5.99
CA GLN A 54 -9.19 3.66 6.38
C GLN A 54 -8.02 3.26 7.27
N MET A 55 -8.20 2.27 8.12
CA MET A 55 -7.14 1.76 8.98
C MET A 55 -5.95 1.26 8.17
N GLU A 56 -6.21 0.57 7.04
CA GLU A 56 -5.15 0.10 6.15
C GLU A 56 -4.44 1.27 5.48
N ILE A 57 -5.21 2.26 5.04
CA ILE A 57 -4.65 3.46 4.41
C ILE A 57 -3.74 4.22 5.36
N ASP A 58 -4.19 4.40 6.59
CA ASP A 58 -3.40 5.12 7.60
C ASP A 58 -2.11 4.40 7.92
N LEU A 59 -2.17 3.08 7.99
CA LEU A 59 -0.99 2.26 8.24
C LEU A 59 0.01 2.37 7.09
N ILE A 60 -0.47 2.30 5.85
CA ILE A 60 0.38 2.42 4.66
C ILE A 60 1.06 3.80 4.64
N ARG A 61 0.29 4.83 4.88
CA ARG A 61 0.82 6.20 4.90
C ARG A 61 1.90 6.37 5.96
N ASP A 62 1.64 5.88 7.16
CA ASP A 62 2.59 5.98 8.25
C ASP A 62 3.89 5.25 7.95
N ARG A 63 3.79 4.04 7.41
CA ARG A 63 4.96 3.25 7.05
C ARG A 63 5.76 3.90 5.93
N LEU A 64 5.08 4.44 4.92
CA LEU A 64 5.75 5.14 3.83
C LEU A 64 6.51 6.37 4.35
N LYS A 65 5.87 7.13 5.22
CA LYS A 65 6.51 8.30 5.82
C LYS A 65 7.75 7.93 6.61
N ARG A 66 7.65 6.90 7.44
CA ARG A 66 8.79 6.44 8.24
C ARG A 66 9.92 5.93 7.37
N LEU A 67 9.60 5.24 6.28
CA LEU A 67 10.60 4.74 5.36
C LEU A 67 11.35 5.89 4.69
N LYS A 68 10.64 6.90 4.23
CA LYS A 68 11.25 8.07 3.62
C LYS A 68 12.17 8.80 4.59
N GLU A 69 11.73 8.95 5.84
CA GLU A 69 12.53 9.62 6.87
C GLU A 69 13.80 8.82 7.20
N ALA A 70 13.69 7.49 7.23
CA ALA A 70 14.82 6.64 7.56
C ALA A 70 15.89 6.59 6.46
N LEU A 71 15.50 6.82 5.21
CA LEU A 71 16.37 6.69 4.06
C LEU A 71 16.85 8.02 3.49
N GLN A 72 16.46 9.09 4.10
CA GLN A 72 16.95 10.42 3.71
C GLN A 72 18.26 10.77 4.40
#